data_0743444465ada73973fe1316a87b9519
#
_entry.id   0743444465ada73973fe1316a87b9519
#
_cell.length_a   1.000
_cell.length_b   1.000
_cell.length_c   1.000
_cell.angle_alpha   90.00
_cell.angle_beta   90.00
_cell.angle_gamma   90.00
#
_symmetry.space_group_name_H-M   'P 1'
#
loop_
_entity.id
_entity.type
_entity.pdbx_description
1 polymer ?
#
loop_
_entity_poly.entity_id
_entity_poly.type
_entity_poly.pdbx_seq_one_letter_code
_entity_poly.pdbx_strand_id
1 'polypeptide(L)'
;MQEPRLYNSRIIGTFLEYFRKTRPDIDIQDLFVNSGIAPYEVEDEGHWLTQRQVDDFHDDVMRQTDDPSIFREAGRYMASSRSVSAIRQFVMGFITPVQAYSMLGKIASYLNRGVTFQAKKISRNKVEIIIKPLDGVSDKPYQCENRKGSFEA
;
A
#
# COMPACT_ATOMS: atom_id res chain seq x y z
N MET A 1 -4.98 1.79 26.03
CA MET A 1 -5.33 0.83 24.97
C MET A 1 -4.28 0.98 23.86
N GLN A 2 -3.69 -0.10 23.41
CA GLN A 2 -2.66 -0.04 22.38
C GLN A 2 -3.34 0.15 21.00
N GLU A 3 -2.83 1.08 20.19
CA GLU A 3 -3.36 1.32 18.85
C GLU A 3 -3.24 0.07 17.97
N PRO A 4 -4.28 -0.32 17.21
CA PRO A 4 -4.24 -1.52 16.41
C PRO A 4 -3.23 -1.40 15.27
N ARG A 5 -2.49 -2.48 15.01
CA ARG A 5 -1.51 -2.58 13.93
C ARG A 5 -2.19 -3.15 12.68
N LEU A 6 -2.46 -2.29 11.73
CA LEU A 6 -3.33 -2.57 10.58
C LEU A 6 -2.61 -2.65 9.24
N TYR A 7 -1.40 -2.09 9.14
CA TYR A 7 -0.68 -1.94 7.87
C TYR A 7 0.61 -2.75 7.89
N ASN A 8 0.80 -3.65 6.94
CA ASN A 8 2.04 -4.40 6.83
C ASN A 8 3.19 -3.48 6.36
N SER A 9 4.36 -3.68 6.92
CA SER A 9 5.57 -2.89 6.63
C SER A 9 5.96 -2.86 5.14
N ARG A 10 5.58 -3.87 4.35
CA ARG A 10 5.80 -3.91 2.90
C ARG A 10 5.22 -2.71 2.16
N ILE A 11 4.14 -2.11 2.68
CA ILE A 11 3.56 -0.89 2.08
C ILE A 11 4.60 0.23 2.10
N ILE A 12 5.19 0.48 3.27
CA ILE A 12 6.24 1.50 3.42
C ILE A 12 7.49 1.09 2.64
N GLY A 13 7.89 -0.19 2.71
CA GLY A 13 9.01 -0.73 1.93
C GLY A 13 8.91 -0.43 0.44
N THR A 14 7.71 -0.55 -0.14
CA THR A 14 7.47 -0.20 -1.55
C THR A 14 7.69 1.28 -1.84
N PHE A 15 7.21 2.17 -0.96
CA PHE A 15 7.49 3.61 -1.08
C PHE A 15 8.99 3.90 -1.03
N LEU A 16 9.71 3.31 -0.10
CA LEU A 16 11.15 3.54 0.04
C LEU A 16 11.94 3.01 -1.17
N GLU A 17 11.57 1.86 -1.73
CA GLU A 17 12.16 1.35 -2.98
C GLU A 17 11.93 2.34 -4.13
N TYR A 18 10.70 2.83 -4.27
CA TYR A 18 10.33 3.81 -5.28
C TYR A 18 11.13 5.10 -5.13
N PHE A 19 11.21 5.67 -3.91
CA PHE A 19 11.93 6.91 -3.65
C PHE A 19 13.43 6.78 -3.93
N ARG A 20 14.07 5.74 -3.43
CA ARG A 20 15.50 5.50 -3.69
C ARG A 20 15.83 5.43 -5.18
N LYS A 21 14.89 4.99 -6.00
CA LYS A 21 15.09 4.81 -7.44
C LYS A 21 14.75 6.04 -8.26
N THR A 22 13.73 6.79 -7.88
CA THR A 22 13.12 7.82 -8.73
C THR A 22 13.08 9.21 -8.10
N ARG A 23 13.21 9.32 -6.77
CA ARG A 23 13.04 10.56 -6.01
C ARG A 23 14.13 10.74 -4.96
N PRO A 24 15.39 10.94 -5.41
CA PRO A 24 16.51 11.17 -4.49
C PRO A 24 16.43 12.49 -3.71
N ASP A 25 15.48 13.35 -4.06
CA ASP A 25 15.14 14.59 -3.39
C ASP A 25 14.40 14.39 -2.06
N ILE A 26 13.83 13.20 -1.82
CA ILE A 26 13.10 12.88 -0.60
C ILE A 26 14.09 12.42 0.49
N ASP A 27 14.02 13.09 1.65
CA ASP A 27 14.79 12.68 2.83
C ASP A 27 14.10 11.53 3.56
N ILE A 28 14.58 10.31 3.29
CA ILE A 28 14.05 9.08 3.91
C ILE A 28 14.27 9.06 5.41
N GLN A 29 15.35 9.67 5.90
CA GLN A 29 15.63 9.70 7.34
C GLN A 29 14.61 10.53 8.09
N ASP A 30 14.23 11.68 7.52
CA ASP A 30 13.16 12.52 8.06
C ASP A 30 11.82 11.77 8.07
N LEU A 31 11.50 11.00 7.02
CA LEU A 31 10.28 10.19 6.99
C LEU A 31 10.22 9.20 8.15
N PHE A 32 11.32 8.54 8.47
CA PHE A 32 11.39 7.63 9.63
C PHE A 32 11.20 8.36 10.96
N VAL A 33 11.89 9.47 11.14
CA VAL A 33 11.84 10.26 12.38
C VAL A 33 10.43 10.80 12.62
N ASN A 34 9.82 11.41 11.61
CA ASN A 34 8.53 12.08 11.74
C ASN A 34 7.36 11.10 11.87
N SER A 35 7.44 9.93 11.25
CA SER A 35 6.40 8.89 11.36
C SER A 35 6.55 7.99 12.60
N GLY A 36 7.69 8.08 13.29
CA GLY A 36 8.00 7.17 14.39
C GLY A 36 8.12 5.71 13.96
N ILE A 37 8.51 5.48 12.69
CA ILE A 37 8.81 4.15 12.14
C ILE A 37 10.32 3.93 12.26
N ALA A 38 10.72 2.85 12.90
CA ALA A 38 12.13 2.50 12.94
C ALA A 38 12.54 1.73 11.66
N PRO A 39 13.76 1.94 11.12
CA PRO A 39 14.21 1.25 9.91
C PRO A 39 14.05 -0.27 9.95
N TYR A 40 14.35 -0.91 11.09
CA TYR A 40 14.20 -2.36 11.24
C TYR A 40 12.74 -2.84 11.13
N GLU A 41 11.75 -1.99 11.46
CA GLU A 41 10.33 -2.34 11.32
C GLU A 41 9.93 -2.47 9.85
N VAL A 42 10.61 -1.75 8.94
CA VAL A 42 10.37 -1.86 7.49
C VAL A 42 11.18 -3.00 6.88
N GLU A 43 12.36 -3.31 7.41
CA GLU A 43 13.17 -4.44 6.98
C GLU A 43 12.54 -5.79 7.35
N ASP A 44 11.77 -5.83 8.45
CA ASP A 44 10.95 -6.99 8.83
C ASP A 44 9.63 -7.00 8.04
N GLU A 45 9.58 -7.80 6.98
CA GLU A 45 8.38 -7.96 6.15
C GLU A 45 7.18 -8.56 6.90
N GLY A 46 7.37 -9.12 8.08
CA GLY A 46 6.31 -9.60 8.98
C GLY A 46 5.75 -8.53 9.91
N HIS A 47 6.38 -7.36 9.97
CA HIS A 47 5.99 -6.29 10.88
C HIS A 47 4.70 -5.60 10.45
N TRP A 48 3.95 -5.11 11.43
CA TRP A 48 2.70 -4.38 11.22
C TRP A 48 2.75 -3.02 11.92
N LEU A 49 2.37 -2.00 11.19
CA LEU A 49 2.37 -0.60 11.61
C LEU A 49 0.97 -0.15 12.02
N THR A 50 0.91 0.88 12.85
CA THR A 50 -0.35 1.52 13.24
C THR A 50 -0.86 2.48 12.17
N GLN A 51 -2.15 2.85 12.25
CA GLN A 51 -2.75 3.89 11.40
C GLN A 51 -1.95 5.18 11.48
N ARG A 52 -1.62 5.62 12.70
CA ARG A 52 -0.89 6.86 12.93
C ARG A 52 0.48 6.86 12.26
N GLN A 53 1.28 5.80 12.43
CA GLN A 53 2.59 5.70 11.78
C GLN A 53 2.49 5.84 10.25
N VAL A 54 1.51 5.20 9.64
CA VAL A 54 1.30 5.26 8.18
C VAL A 54 0.77 6.62 7.75
N ASP A 55 -0.12 7.23 8.51
CA ASP A 55 -0.64 8.56 8.24
C ASP A 55 0.46 9.63 8.35
N ASP A 56 1.25 9.61 9.42
CA ASP A 56 2.35 10.55 9.64
C ASP A 56 3.42 10.40 8.52
N PHE A 57 3.71 9.17 8.09
CA PHE A 57 4.59 8.92 6.95
C PHE A 57 4.07 9.56 5.66
N HIS A 58 2.79 9.38 5.33
CA HIS A 58 2.21 9.95 4.13
C HIS A 58 2.10 11.48 4.19
N ASP A 59 1.75 12.03 5.36
CA ASP A 59 1.71 13.46 5.57
C ASP A 59 3.10 14.10 5.37
N ASP A 60 4.15 13.43 5.83
CA ASP A 60 5.52 13.90 5.63
C ASP A 60 5.99 13.77 4.17
N VAL A 61 5.63 12.70 3.48
CA VAL A 61 5.86 12.58 2.01
C VAL A 61 5.20 13.76 1.29
N MET A 62 3.95 14.07 1.63
CA MET A 62 3.23 15.20 1.03
C MET A 62 3.91 16.53 1.34
N ARG A 63 4.37 16.73 2.58
CA ARG A 63 5.11 17.93 3.01
C ARG A 63 6.41 18.13 2.24
N GLN A 64 7.17 17.05 2.01
CA GLN A 64 8.44 17.11 1.30
C GLN A 64 8.29 17.32 -0.22
N THR A 65 7.22 16.83 -0.81
CA THR A 65 7.08 16.79 -2.28
C THR A 65 6.10 17.80 -2.83
N ASP A 66 5.10 18.20 -2.06
CA ASP A 66 3.95 19.00 -2.53
C ASP A 66 3.29 18.42 -3.81
N ASP A 67 3.38 17.09 -3.98
CA ASP A 67 2.95 16.38 -5.18
C ASP A 67 2.05 15.19 -4.81
N PRO A 68 0.71 15.35 -4.89
CA PRO A 68 -0.22 14.27 -4.56
C PRO A 68 -0.17 13.09 -5.55
N SER A 69 0.40 13.27 -6.74
CA SER A 69 0.51 12.18 -7.73
C SER A 69 1.50 11.10 -7.30
N ILE A 70 2.41 11.43 -6.39
CA ILE A 70 3.46 10.51 -5.90
C ILE A 70 2.87 9.23 -5.28
N PHE A 71 1.70 9.32 -4.65
CA PHE A 71 1.04 8.16 -4.04
C PHE A 71 0.56 7.16 -5.10
N ARG A 72 0.03 7.67 -6.22
CA ARG A 72 -0.41 6.84 -7.34
C ARG A 72 0.77 6.21 -8.07
N GLU A 73 1.85 6.97 -8.26
CA GLU A 73 3.09 6.47 -8.87
C GLU A 73 3.75 5.39 -8.00
N ALA A 74 3.82 5.58 -6.69
CA ALA A 74 4.30 4.56 -5.77
C ALA A 74 3.42 3.29 -5.81
N GLY A 75 2.10 3.45 -5.96
CA GLY A 75 1.18 2.34 -6.16
C GLY A 75 1.46 1.57 -7.46
N ARG A 76 1.69 2.27 -8.56
CA ARG A 76 2.10 1.64 -9.84
C ARG A 76 3.43 0.91 -9.72
N TYR A 77 4.37 1.48 -8.98
CA TYR A 77 5.65 0.86 -8.73
C TYR A 77 5.54 -0.47 -7.95
N MET A 78 4.48 -0.65 -7.16
CA MET A 78 4.25 -1.85 -6.36
C MET A 78 4.32 -3.13 -7.21
N ALA A 79 3.86 -3.12 -8.45
CA ALA A 79 3.92 -4.27 -9.34
C ALA A 79 5.35 -4.74 -9.65
N SER A 80 6.34 -3.85 -9.59
CA SER A 80 7.77 -4.14 -9.82
C SER A 80 8.58 -4.21 -8.53
N SER A 81 7.98 -3.91 -7.38
CA SER A 81 8.63 -3.92 -6.07
C SER A 81 9.04 -5.33 -5.64
N ARG A 82 10.21 -5.43 -5.01
CA ARG A 82 10.66 -6.68 -4.38
C ARG A 82 9.77 -7.08 -3.21
N SER A 83 9.28 -6.12 -2.47
CA SER A 83 8.46 -6.31 -1.27
C SER A 83 7.15 -7.06 -1.54
N VAL A 84 6.65 -7.03 -2.77
CA VAL A 84 5.41 -7.72 -3.17
C VAL A 84 5.59 -8.75 -4.29
N SER A 85 6.81 -8.93 -4.77
CA SER A 85 7.12 -9.83 -5.90
C SER A 85 6.68 -11.27 -5.67
N ALA A 86 6.87 -11.80 -4.46
CA ALA A 86 6.45 -13.15 -4.11
C ALA A 86 4.92 -13.32 -4.17
N ILE A 87 4.17 -12.33 -3.68
CA ILE A 87 2.70 -12.31 -3.74
C ILE A 87 2.25 -12.28 -5.20
N ARG A 88 2.89 -11.42 -6.02
CA ARG A 88 2.60 -11.30 -7.44
C ARG A 88 2.84 -12.62 -8.20
N GLN A 89 4.00 -13.25 -8.00
CA GLN A 89 4.33 -14.51 -8.67
C GLN A 89 3.30 -15.61 -8.35
N PHE A 90 2.89 -15.68 -7.09
CA PHE A 90 1.87 -16.65 -6.67
C PHE A 90 0.52 -16.37 -7.35
N VAL A 91 0.11 -15.09 -7.47
CA VAL A 91 -1.18 -14.71 -8.04
C VAL A 91 -1.19 -14.81 -9.57
N MET A 92 -0.13 -14.35 -10.24
CA MET A 92 -0.11 -14.25 -11.71
C MET A 92 0.25 -15.56 -12.42
N GLY A 93 0.80 -16.55 -11.69
CA GLY A 93 1.25 -17.81 -12.29
C GLY A 93 0.15 -18.79 -12.67
N PHE A 94 -1.07 -18.65 -12.14
CA PHE A 94 -2.09 -19.70 -12.23
C PHE A 94 -3.51 -19.22 -12.56
N ILE A 95 -3.75 -17.90 -12.67
CA ILE A 95 -5.12 -17.38 -12.74
C ILE A 95 -5.30 -16.31 -13.82
N THR A 96 -6.52 -16.27 -14.37
CA THR A 96 -6.93 -15.19 -15.26
C THR A 96 -7.07 -13.86 -14.50
N PRO A 97 -7.01 -12.70 -15.18
CA PRO A 97 -7.23 -11.40 -14.52
C PRO A 97 -8.50 -11.33 -13.67
N VAL A 98 -9.59 -11.94 -14.16
CA VAL A 98 -10.87 -11.99 -13.42
C VAL A 98 -10.75 -12.79 -12.12
N GLN A 99 -10.02 -13.91 -12.14
CA GLN A 99 -9.77 -14.71 -10.93
C GLN A 99 -8.83 -13.96 -9.97
N ALA A 100 -7.82 -13.25 -10.49
CA ALA A 100 -6.92 -12.42 -9.69
C ALA A 100 -7.71 -11.36 -8.90
N TYR A 101 -8.60 -10.64 -9.56
CA TYR A 101 -9.45 -9.67 -8.87
C TYR A 101 -10.42 -10.29 -7.87
N SER A 102 -10.92 -11.50 -8.13
CA SER A 102 -11.79 -12.24 -7.20
C SER A 102 -11.05 -12.64 -5.92
N MET A 103 -9.73 -12.84 -6.00
CA MET A 103 -8.88 -13.15 -4.85
C MET A 103 -8.35 -11.90 -4.13
N LEU A 104 -8.60 -10.72 -4.67
CA LEU A 104 -8.03 -9.47 -4.19
C LEU A 104 -8.24 -9.24 -2.68
N GLY A 105 -9.43 -9.54 -2.17
CA GLY A 105 -9.74 -9.38 -0.74
C GLY A 105 -8.82 -10.21 0.16
N LYS A 106 -8.50 -11.44 -0.24
CA LYS A 106 -7.56 -12.30 0.50
C LYS A 106 -6.14 -11.76 0.43
N ILE A 107 -5.69 -11.38 -0.77
CA ILE A 107 -4.33 -10.86 -1.00
C ILE A 107 -4.14 -9.54 -0.27
N ALA A 108 -5.11 -8.63 -0.38
CA ALA A 108 -5.04 -7.32 0.25
C ALA A 108 -4.96 -7.39 1.78
N SER A 109 -5.58 -8.40 2.41
CA SER A 109 -5.51 -8.59 3.86
C SER A 109 -4.10 -8.93 4.38
N TYR A 110 -3.20 -9.41 3.52
CA TYR A 110 -1.78 -9.58 3.87
C TYR A 110 -1.01 -8.25 3.93
N LEU A 111 -1.57 -7.18 3.38
CA LEU A 111 -0.95 -5.86 3.36
C LEU A 111 -1.71 -4.86 4.23
N ASN A 112 -3.04 -4.93 4.25
CA ASN A 112 -3.87 -3.96 4.96
C ASN A 112 -5.06 -4.67 5.61
N ARG A 113 -5.15 -4.55 6.94
CA ARG A 113 -6.25 -5.07 7.77
C ARG A 113 -7.26 -3.99 8.17
N GLY A 114 -6.98 -2.74 7.82
CA GLY A 114 -7.86 -1.60 8.13
C GLY A 114 -9.02 -1.42 7.17
N VAL A 115 -9.07 -2.17 6.07
CA VAL A 115 -10.12 -2.08 5.06
C VAL A 115 -10.60 -3.47 4.62
N THR A 116 -11.83 -3.53 4.14
CA THR A 116 -12.38 -4.70 3.45
C THR A 116 -12.35 -4.47 1.95
N PHE A 117 -12.03 -5.52 1.20
CA PHE A 117 -12.06 -5.53 -0.25
C PHE A 117 -13.11 -6.50 -0.76
N GLN A 118 -13.93 -6.05 -1.68
CA GLN A 118 -14.90 -6.90 -2.39
C GLN A 118 -14.72 -6.68 -3.88
N ALA A 119 -14.59 -7.75 -4.65
CA ALA A 119 -14.56 -7.70 -6.10
C ALA A 119 -15.83 -8.34 -6.65
N LYS A 120 -16.54 -7.61 -7.51
CA LYS A 120 -17.77 -8.06 -8.15
C LYS A 120 -17.59 -8.04 -9.68
N LYS A 121 -17.76 -9.19 -10.30
CA LYS A 121 -17.79 -9.25 -11.77
C LYS A 121 -19.08 -8.63 -12.28
N ILE A 122 -18.98 -7.57 -13.06
CA ILE A 122 -20.10 -6.87 -13.69
C ILE A 122 -20.41 -7.43 -15.09
N SER A 123 -19.35 -7.70 -15.88
CA SER A 123 -19.46 -8.27 -17.21
C SER A 123 -18.20 -9.07 -17.57
N ARG A 124 -18.11 -9.57 -18.81
CA ARG A 124 -16.93 -10.30 -19.29
C ARG A 124 -15.63 -9.51 -19.11
N ASN A 125 -15.67 -8.20 -19.28
CA ASN A 125 -14.50 -7.32 -19.29
C ASN A 125 -14.55 -6.24 -18.19
N LYS A 126 -15.46 -6.36 -17.20
CA LYS A 126 -15.63 -5.35 -16.16
C LYS A 126 -15.76 -6.00 -14.79
N VAL A 127 -14.90 -5.56 -13.88
CA VAL A 127 -14.94 -5.90 -12.46
C VAL A 127 -15.09 -4.60 -11.67
N GLU A 128 -15.96 -4.60 -10.67
CA GLU A 128 -16.09 -3.55 -9.68
C GLU A 128 -15.35 -3.95 -8.43
N ILE A 129 -14.51 -3.05 -7.92
CA ILE A 129 -13.78 -3.23 -6.66
C ILE A 129 -14.36 -2.24 -5.66
N ILE A 130 -14.89 -2.77 -4.57
CA ILE A 130 -15.44 -1.99 -3.46
C ILE A 130 -14.49 -2.11 -2.28
N ILE A 131 -14.01 -0.97 -1.79
CA ILE A 131 -13.13 -0.87 -0.63
C ILE A 131 -13.86 -0.09 0.45
N LYS A 132 -13.95 -0.66 1.65
CA LYS A 132 -14.59 -0.02 2.80
C LYS A 132 -13.65 -0.06 3.99
N PRO A 133 -13.37 1.09 4.63
CA PRO A 133 -12.64 1.11 5.89
C PRO A 133 -13.44 0.38 6.97
N LEU A 134 -12.73 -0.22 7.91
CA LEU A 134 -13.32 -0.76 9.14
C LEU A 134 -13.76 0.38 10.06
N ASP A 135 -14.66 0.07 11.00
CA ASP A 135 -15.09 1.05 11.99
C ASP A 135 -13.91 1.60 12.78
N GLY A 136 -13.83 2.92 12.86
CA GLY A 136 -12.75 3.64 13.53
C GLY A 136 -11.46 3.81 12.71
N VAL A 137 -11.41 3.32 11.47
CA VAL A 137 -10.29 3.53 10.54
C VAL A 137 -10.60 4.70 9.61
N SER A 138 -9.68 5.66 9.53
CA SER A 138 -9.77 6.78 8.59
C SER A 138 -9.02 6.44 7.30
N ASP A 139 -9.73 6.47 6.18
CA ASP A 139 -9.13 6.25 4.86
C ASP A 139 -8.84 7.60 4.19
N LYS A 140 -7.58 8.01 4.20
CA LYS A 140 -7.17 9.30 3.65
C LYS A 140 -7.05 9.26 2.11
N PRO A 141 -7.20 10.41 1.41
CA PRO A 141 -7.18 10.47 -0.06
C PRO A 141 -5.93 9.83 -0.69
N TYR A 142 -4.76 9.99 -0.11
CA TYR A 142 -3.53 9.43 -0.64
C TYR A 142 -3.47 7.89 -0.55
N GLN A 143 -4.12 7.28 0.43
CA GLN A 143 -4.26 5.82 0.49
C GLN A 143 -5.12 5.31 -0.67
N CYS A 144 -6.18 6.06 -1.05
CA CYS A 144 -7.00 5.75 -2.21
C CYS A 144 -6.19 5.87 -3.51
N GLU A 145 -5.40 6.93 -3.68
CA GLU A 145 -4.55 7.12 -4.86
C GLU A 145 -3.48 6.03 -4.98
N ASN A 146 -2.85 5.63 -3.88
CA ASN A 146 -1.89 4.53 -3.88
C ASN A 146 -2.53 3.21 -4.33
N ARG A 147 -3.73 2.88 -3.84
CA ARG A 147 -4.47 1.69 -4.26
C ARG A 147 -4.86 1.75 -5.74
N LYS A 148 -5.32 2.89 -6.24
CA LYS A 148 -5.60 3.08 -7.68
C LYS A 148 -4.36 2.77 -8.52
N GLY A 149 -3.22 3.33 -8.16
CA GLY A 149 -1.95 3.03 -8.82
C GLY A 149 -1.62 1.54 -8.83
N SER A 150 -1.82 0.86 -7.70
CA SER A 150 -1.58 -0.59 -7.60
C SER A 150 -2.49 -1.43 -8.50
N PHE A 151 -3.72 -0.98 -8.77
CA PHE A 151 -4.64 -1.65 -9.69
C PHE A 151 -4.37 -1.34 -11.18
N GLU A 152 -3.69 -0.24 -11.47
CA GLU A 152 -3.30 0.15 -12.83
C GLU A 152 -2.01 -0.54 -13.31
N ALA A 153 -1.24 -1.08 -12.39
CA ALA A 153 0.02 -1.75 -12.68
C ALA A 153 -0.20 -3.22 -13.04
#